data_73bdb16e62bb86f7697cd0b6f9a995e6
#
_entry.id   73bdb16e62bb86f7697cd0b6f9a995e6
#
_cell.length_a   1.000
_cell.length_b   1.000
_cell.length_c   1.000
_cell.angle_alpha   90.00
_cell.angle_beta   90.00
_cell.angle_gamma   90.00
#
_symmetry.space_group_name_H-M   'P 1'
#
loop_
_entity.id
_entity.type
_entity.pdbx_description
1 polymer ?
#
loop_
_entity_poly.entity_id
_entity_poly.type
_entity_poly.pdbx_seq_one_letter_code
_entity_poly.pdbx_strand_id
1 'polypeptide(L)'
;MEKYKQEFIEFMVDCGVLKFGDFVTKSGRKTPFFVNTGFYRTGAQLRKLGEYYAKAIQNTFGTEFDVLFGPAYKGIPLTVAASMALSEHFDADIKYCSNRKEVKDHGDKGILLGSPIADGDKVVIIEDVTTAGTSIEETLPIIKAQGNVDVLGLVVSVDRCERGKGEKSALTEIQEKYGFKTTATFPWALMKEVVEHLYNREYKGKVVIDDTLKAAIDAYYEQYGVK
;
A
#
# COMPACT_ATOMS: atom_id res chain seq x y z
N MET A 1 2.52 -8.01 18.43
CA MET A 1 2.05 -7.11 17.35
C MET A 1 1.82 -5.72 17.90
N GLU A 2 2.27 -4.67 17.20
CA GLU A 2 2.05 -3.27 17.58
C GLU A 2 0.56 -2.90 17.51
N LYS A 3 0.10 -2.05 18.43
CA LYS A 3 -1.33 -1.71 18.56
C LYS A 3 -1.92 -1.14 17.27
N TYR A 4 -1.20 -0.26 16.56
CA TYR A 4 -1.72 0.34 15.32
C TYR A 4 -1.96 -0.68 14.20
N LYS A 5 -1.20 -1.79 14.21
CA LYS A 5 -1.38 -2.89 13.26
C LYS A 5 -2.67 -3.67 13.55
N GLN A 6 -2.94 -3.95 14.84
CA GLN A 6 -4.21 -4.57 15.25
C GLN A 6 -5.40 -3.70 14.81
N GLU A 7 -5.33 -2.41 15.10
CA GLU A 7 -6.34 -1.43 14.71
C GLU A 7 -6.52 -1.35 13.18
N PHE A 8 -5.44 -1.47 12.40
CA PHE A 8 -5.51 -1.47 10.95
C PHE A 8 -6.18 -2.75 10.40
N ILE A 9 -5.89 -3.93 10.97
CA ILE A 9 -6.56 -5.18 10.61
C ILE A 9 -8.07 -5.05 10.85
N GLU A 10 -8.46 -4.60 12.03
CA GLU A 10 -9.86 -4.40 12.39
C GLU A 10 -10.53 -3.37 11.46
N PHE A 11 -9.83 -2.28 11.14
CA PHE A 11 -10.30 -1.28 10.20
C PHE A 11 -10.50 -1.83 8.77
N MET A 12 -9.61 -2.68 8.26
CA MET A 12 -9.79 -3.33 6.96
C MET A 12 -11.03 -4.25 6.95
N VAL A 13 -11.26 -4.99 8.03
CA VAL A 13 -12.45 -5.85 8.17
C VAL A 13 -13.72 -5.00 8.22
N ASP A 14 -13.74 -3.95 9.04
CA ASP A 14 -14.88 -3.04 9.18
C ASP A 14 -15.27 -2.34 7.89
N CYS A 15 -14.27 -1.93 7.10
CA CYS A 15 -14.49 -1.31 5.80
C CYS A 15 -14.85 -2.32 4.70
N GLY A 16 -14.81 -3.63 5.00
CA GLY A 16 -15.00 -4.69 4.01
C GLY A 16 -13.89 -4.75 2.96
N VAL A 17 -12.75 -4.15 3.25
CA VAL A 17 -11.52 -4.21 2.41
C VAL A 17 -10.88 -5.58 2.50
N LEU A 18 -10.82 -6.14 3.70
CA LEU A 18 -10.39 -7.52 3.96
C LEU A 18 -11.62 -8.37 4.22
N LYS A 19 -11.80 -9.41 3.41
CA LYS A 19 -12.91 -10.37 3.51
C LYS A 19 -12.37 -11.78 3.49
N PHE A 20 -13.07 -12.68 4.15
CA PHE A 20 -12.77 -14.11 4.20
C PHE A 20 -13.89 -14.94 3.56
N GLY A 21 -13.54 -16.04 2.94
CA GLY A 21 -14.44 -16.94 2.23
C GLY A 21 -13.81 -17.48 0.94
N ASP A 22 -14.64 -18.02 0.05
CA ASP A 22 -14.19 -18.57 -1.22
C ASP A 22 -14.19 -17.50 -2.31
N PHE A 23 -13.00 -17.10 -2.74
CA PHE A 23 -12.81 -16.12 -3.81
C PHE A 23 -11.96 -16.69 -4.94
N VAL A 24 -12.07 -16.04 -6.11
CA VAL A 24 -11.20 -16.31 -7.27
C VAL A 24 -10.53 -15.01 -7.69
N THR A 25 -9.20 -15.02 -7.78
CA THR A 25 -8.41 -13.87 -8.25
C THR A 25 -8.59 -13.67 -9.76
N LYS A 26 -8.14 -12.52 -10.28
CA LYS A 26 -8.12 -12.27 -11.75
C LYS A 26 -7.30 -13.30 -12.53
N SER A 27 -6.30 -13.91 -11.90
CA SER A 27 -5.49 -14.98 -12.48
C SER A 27 -6.14 -16.37 -12.43
N GLY A 28 -7.38 -16.48 -11.93
CA GLY A 28 -8.10 -17.76 -11.76
C GLY A 28 -7.72 -18.55 -10.50
N ARG A 29 -6.84 -18.02 -9.65
CA ARG A 29 -6.41 -18.66 -8.41
C ARG A 29 -7.52 -18.58 -7.35
N LYS A 30 -7.89 -19.72 -6.76
CA LYS A 30 -8.78 -19.75 -5.60
C LYS A 30 -8.05 -19.24 -4.37
N THR A 31 -8.69 -18.42 -3.56
CA THR A 31 -8.10 -17.82 -2.35
C THR A 31 -9.14 -17.73 -1.23
N PRO A 32 -8.75 -18.04 0.03
CA PRO A 32 -9.66 -17.98 1.19
C PRO A 32 -9.86 -16.56 1.73
N PHE A 33 -9.26 -15.56 1.13
CA PHE A 33 -9.42 -14.16 1.50
C PHE A 33 -9.33 -13.24 0.29
N PHE A 34 -9.91 -12.07 0.43
CA PHE A 34 -9.91 -11.06 -0.62
C PHE A 34 -9.58 -9.69 -0.02
N VAL A 35 -8.66 -8.97 -0.66
CA VAL A 35 -8.30 -7.58 -0.30
C VAL A 35 -8.67 -6.67 -1.46
N ASN A 36 -9.52 -5.68 -1.19
CA ASN A 36 -9.92 -4.67 -2.17
C ASN A 36 -9.99 -3.28 -1.54
N THR A 37 -8.95 -2.50 -1.74
CA THR A 37 -8.81 -1.12 -1.25
C THR A 37 -9.86 -0.15 -1.83
N GLY A 38 -10.52 -0.50 -2.93
CA GLY A 38 -11.65 0.25 -3.48
C GLY A 38 -12.89 0.32 -2.58
N PHE A 39 -12.89 -0.40 -1.44
CA PHE A 39 -13.94 -0.28 -0.43
C PHE A 39 -13.72 0.86 0.58
N TYR A 40 -12.59 1.54 0.56
CA TYR A 40 -12.45 2.82 1.25
C TYR A 40 -13.18 3.91 0.46
N ARG A 41 -14.41 4.27 0.88
CA ARG A 41 -15.34 5.08 0.09
C ARG A 41 -15.77 6.38 0.75
N THR A 42 -15.42 6.59 2.02
CA THR A 42 -15.82 7.78 2.78
C THR A 42 -14.62 8.61 3.20
N GLY A 43 -14.83 9.91 3.42
CA GLY A 43 -13.79 10.80 3.93
C GLY A 43 -13.21 10.33 5.26
N ALA A 44 -14.04 9.81 6.18
CA ALA A 44 -13.58 9.26 7.45
C ALA A 44 -12.68 8.04 7.26
N GLN A 45 -12.99 7.17 6.30
CA GLN A 45 -12.15 6.02 5.96
C GLN A 45 -10.81 6.46 5.35
N LEU A 46 -10.83 7.41 4.41
CA LEU A 46 -9.61 7.94 3.79
C LEU A 46 -8.72 8.68 4.80
N ARG A 47 -9.31 9.49 5.69
CA ARG A 47 -8.57 10.13 6.77
C ARG A 47 -7.86 9.09 7.64
N LYS A 48 -8.58 8.05 8.09
CA LYS A 48 -8.00 7.00 8.93
C LYS A 48 -6.94 6.19 8.19
N LEU A 49 -7.14 5.90 6.91
CA LEU A 49 -6.15 5.24 6.05
C LEU A 49 -4.89 6.09 5.92
N GLY A 50 -5.02 7.41 5.73
CA GLY A 50 -3.91 8.35 5.69
C GLY A 50 -3.06 8.33 6.97
N GLU A 51 -3.69 8.24 8.16
CA GLU A 51 -2.98 8.10 9.44
C GLU A 51 -2.12 6.82 9.49
N TYR A 52 -2.62 5.68 8.97
CA TYR A 52 -1.86 4.44 8.93
C TYR A 52 -0.68 4.52 7.95
N TYR A 53 -0.88 5.10 6.76
CA TYR A 53 0.21 5.35 5.82
C TYR A 53 1.26 6.30 6.41
N ALA A 54 0.85 7.39 7.04
CA ALA A 54 1.77 8.34 7.67
C ALA A 54 2.66 7.68 8.73
N LYS A 55 2.09 6.80 9.56
CA LYS A 55 2.84 6.01 10.55
C LYS A 55 3.85 5.06 9.88
N ALA A 56 3.44 4.36 8.82
CA ALA A 56 4.33 3.45 8.09
C ALA A 56 5.47 4.21 7.38
N ILE A 57 5.16 5.34 6.77
CA ILE A 57 6.14 6.22 6.13
C ILE A 57 7.14 6.73 7.16
N GLN A 58 6.66 7.31 8.25
CA GLN A 58 7.50 7.85 9.32
C GLN A 58 8.42 6.77 9.92
N ASN A 59 7.91 5.56 10.17
CA ASN A 59 8.69 4.46 10.72
C ASN A 59 9.77 3.92 9.76
N THR A 60 9.56 4.03 8.43
CA THR A 60 10.44 3.44 7.43
C THR A 60 11.40 4.44 6.82
N PHE A 61 10.91 5.64 6.51
CA PHE A 61 11.63 6.68 5.76
C PHE A 61 11.92 7.93 6.62
N GLY A 62 11.28 8.07 7.79
CA GLY A 62 11.27 9.32 8.53
C GLY A 62 10.39 10.37 7.84
N THR A 63 10.71 11.66 8.09
CA THR A 63 10.04 12.81 7.49
C THR A 63 10.98 13.69 6.65
N GLU A 64 12.24 13.27 6.48
CA GLU A 64 13.28 14.01 5.77
C GLU A 64 13.27 13.70 4.27
N PHE A 65 12.11 13.89 3.63
CA PHE A 65 11.93 13.80 2.18
C PHE A 65 11.00 14.91 1.68
N ASP A 66 11.00 15.19 0.38
CA ASP A 66 10.38 16.40 -0.18
C ASP A 66 8.97 16.12 -0.76
N VAL A 67 8.79 14.96 -1.40
CA VAL A 67 7.59 14.67 -2.17
C VAL A 67 7.05 13.28 -1.88
N LEU A 68 5.75 13.19 -1.60
CA LEU A 68 5.00 11.95 -1.61
C LEU A 68 4.30 11.81 -2.97
N PHE A 69 4.66 10.78 -3.74
CA PHE A 69 4.15 10.55 -5.08
C PHE A 69 3.15 9.39 -5.12
N GLY A 70 1.92 9.67 -5.55
CA GLY A 70 0.87 8.65 -5.70
C GLY A 70 0.44 8.47 -7.16
N PRO A 71 0.75 7.32 -7.80
CA PRO A 71 0.37 7.06 -9.19
C PRO A 71 -1.15 7.10 -9.42
N ALA A 72 -1.58 7.71 -10.54
CA ALA A 72 -2.99 7.73 -10.90
C ALA A 72 -3.53 6.31 -11.20
N TYR A 73 -4.76 6.00 -10.77
CA TYR A 73 -5.71 6.93 -10.14
C TYR A 73 -5.82 6.74 -8.63
N LYS A 74 -5.60 5.54 -8.10
CA LYS A 74 -5.78 5.22 -6.68
C LYS A 74 -4.75 5.90 -5.78
N GLY A 75 -3.52 6.09 -6.26
CA GLY A 75 -2.48 6.82 -5.55
C GLY A 75 -2.84 8.27 -5.26
N ILE A 76 -3.68 8.92 -6.09
CA ILE A 76 -4.06 10.31 -5.89
C ILE A 76 -4.72 10.55 -4.52
N PRO A 77 -5.85 9.90 -4.16
CA PRO A 77 -6.45 10.09 -2.84
C PRO A 77 -5.56 9.60 -1.70
N LEU A 78 -4.73 8.57 -1.92
CA LEU A 78 -3.82 8.06 -0.91
C LEU A 78 -2.73 9.06 -0.56
N THR A 79 -2.09 9.66 -1.58
CA THR A 79 -1.03 10.64 -1.34
C THR A 79 -1.55 11.89 -0.65
N VAL A 80 -2.74 12.38 -1.02
CA VAL A 80 -3.37 13.54 -0.35
C VAL A 80 -3.68 13.21 1.11
N ALA A 81 -4.33 12.07 1.38
CA ALA A 81 -4.69 11.68 2.73
C ALA A 81 -3.44 11.45 3.61
N ALA A 82 -2.41 10.83 3.07
CA ALA A 82 -1.17 10.58 3.80
C ALA A 82 -0.35 11.86 4.05
N SER A 83 -0.29 12.80 3.08
CA SER A 83 0.37 14.10 3.28
C SER A 83 -0.32 14.93 4.35
N MET A 84 -1.66 14.96 4.37
CA MET A 84 -2.43 15.62 5.43
C MET A 84 -2.12 15.01 6.80
N ALA A 85 -2.08 13.67 6.90
CA ALA A 85 -1.79 12.98 8.15
C ALA A 85 -0.32 13.16 8.60
N LEU A 86 0.64 13.24 7.68
CA LEU A 86 2.04 13.57 7.98
C LEU A 86 2.16 14.96 8.58
N SER A 87 1.46 15.94 8.03
CA SER A 87 1.42 17.30 8.57
C SER A 87 0.77 17.33 9.94
N GLU A 88 -0.40 16.69 10.11
CA GLU A 88 -1.17 16.74 11.36
C GLU A 88 -0.47 16.01 12.53
N HIS A 89 0.16 14.84 12.26
CA HIS A 89 0.64 13.98 13.34
C HIS A 89 2.17 14.00 13.54
N PHE A 90 2.93 14.50 12.55
CA PHE A 90 4.39 14.48 12.57
C PHE A 90 5.02 15.85 12.26
N ASP A 91 4.21 16.91 12.14
CA ASP A 91 4.65 18.28 11.80
C ASP A 91 5.52 18.31 10.51
N ALA A 92 5.18 17.47 9.55
CA ALA A 92 5.92 17.28 8.31
C ALA A 92 5.12 17.79 7.11
N ASP A 93 5.50 18.97 6.59
CA ASP A 93 4.85 19.61 5.44
C ASP A 93 5.41 19.06 4.12
N ILE A 94 4.99 17.84 3.78
CA ILE A 94 5.42 17.11 2.60
C ILE A 94 4.57 17.46 1.38
N LYS A 95 5.23 17.84 0.27
CA LYS A 95 4.57 18.07 -1.01
C LYS A 95 3.90 16.80 -1.52
N TYR A 96 2.66 16.88 -2.02
CA TYR A 96 2.03 15.76 -2.71
C TYR A 96 2.13 15.93 -4.23
N CYS A 97 2.34 14.83 -4.94
CA CYS A 97 2.39 14.78 -6.39
C CYS A 97 1.76 13.49 -6.93
N SER A 98 1.23 13.55 -8.13
CA SER A 98 0.68 12.41 -8.87
C SER A 98 0.93 12.61 -10.35
N ASN A 99 0.86 11.53 -11.15
CA ASN A 99 0.84 11.68 -12.60
C ASN A 99 -0.61 11.78 -13.12
N ARG A 100 -0.74 12.35 -14.30
CA ARG A 100 -1.96 12.23 -15.14
C ARG A 100 -1.79 11.02 -16.07
N LYS A 101 -2.88 10.37 -16.43
CA LYS A 101 -2.86 9.33 -17.49
C LYS A 101 -2.81 9.93 -18.89
N GLU A 102 -3.26 11.18 -19.02
CA GLU A 102 -3.28 11.92 -20.28
C GLU A 102 -2.53 13.24 -20.10
N VAL A 103 -1.73 13.62 -21.11
CA VAL A 103 -1.03 14.91 -21.12
C VAL A 103 -2.05 16.01 -21.36
N LYS A 104 -2.04 17.03 -20.51
CA LYS A 104 -2.91 18.19 -20.62
C LYS A 104 -2.18 19.32 -21.35
N ASP A 105 -2.76 19.82 -22.43
CA ASP A 105 -2.21 20.90 -23.28
C ASP A 105 -2.77 22.30 -22.95
N HIS A 106 -3.80 22.38 -22.10
CA HIS A 106 -4.43 23.64 -21.68
C HIS A 106 -4.42 23.79 -20.15
N GLY A 107 -4.29 25.00 -19.66
CA GLY A 107 -4.23 25.33 -18.23
C GLY A 107 -2.91 24.87 -17.61
N ASP A 108 -2.99 24.12 -16.49
CA ASP A 108 -1.81 23.45 -15.90
C ASP A 108 -1.30 22.38 -16.85
N LYS A 109 -0.40 22.77 -17.74
CA LYS A 109 0.22 21.89 -18.73
C LYS A 109 1.11 20.86 -18.05
N GLY A 110 1.19 19.65 -18.63
CA GLY A 110 2.12 18.62 -18.24
C GLY A 110 1.47 17.34 -17.73
N ILE A 111 2.33 16.44 -17.33
CA ILE A 111 1.98 15.08 -16.89
C ILE A 111 1.77 14.97 -15.37
N LEU A 112 2.17 15.97 -14.60
CA LEU A 112 2.05 15.98 -13.15
C LEU A 112 0.80 16.70 -12.66
N LEU A 113 0.30 16.30 -11.50
CA LEU A 113 -0.79 16.87 -10.73
C LEU A 113 -0.31 17.10 -9.31
N GLY A 114 -0.66 18.24 -8.70
CA GLY A 114 -0.18 18.65 -7.38
C GLY A 114 1.12 19.44 -7.49
N SER A 115 2.05 19.21 -6.58
CA SER A 115 3.33 19.91 -6.57
C SER A 115 4.26 19.41 -7.67
N PRO A 116 5.02 20.29 -8.35
CA PRO A 116 6.09 19.83 -9.23
C PRO A 116 7.19 19.12 -8.43
N ILE A 117 7.87 18.20 -9.08
CA ILE A 117 9.10 17.59 -8.58
C ILE A 117 10.27 18.39 -9.15
N ALA A 118 11.23 18.76 -8.31
CA ALA A 118 12.42 19.52 -8.67
C ALA A 118 13.68 18.63 -8.69
N ASP A 119 14.72 19.14 -9.33
CA ASP A 119 16.06 18.54 -9.28
C ASP A 119 16.56 18.48 -7.83
N GLY A 120 17.05 17.32 -7.41
CA GLY A 120 17.50 17.05 -6.04
C GLY A 120 16.41 16.64 -5.06
N ASP A 121 15.12 16.67 -5.44
CA ASP A 121 14.04 16.22 -4.54
C ASP A 121 14.19 14.74 -4.17
N LYS A 122 13.90 14.42 -2.90
CA LYS A 122 13.75 13.08 -2.36
C LYS A 122 12.28 12.69 -2.41
N VAL A 123 11.98 11.56 -3.04
CA VAL A 123 10.61 11.10 -3.31
C VAL A 123 10.32 9.78 -2.63
N VAL A 124 9.19 9.69 -1.93
CA VAL A 124 8.57 8.42 -1.49
C VAL A 124 7.36 8.15 -2.36
N ILE A 125 7.26 6.94 -2.92
CA ILE A 125 6.10 6.52 -3.72
C ILE A 125 5.08 5.83 -2.82
N ILE A 126 3.80 6.14 -3.01
CA ILE A 126 2.67 5.52 -2.28
C ILE A 126 1.73 4.83 -3.26
N GLU A 127 1.39 3.58 -2.99
CA GLU A 127 0.46 2.77 -3.81
C GLU A 127 -0.55 2.02 -2.93
N ASP A 128 -1.61 1.50 -3.53
CA ASP A 128 -2.60 0.70 -2.80
C ASP A 128 -2.13 -0.75 -2.58
N VAL A 129 -1.91 -1.49 -3.64
CA VAL A 129 -1.43 -2.88 -3.65
C VAL A 129 -0.58 -3.10 -4.90
N THR A 130 0.54 -3.77 -4.76
CA THR A 130 1.33 -4.20 -5.91
C THR A 130 1.29 -5.72 -6.07
N THR A 131 1.20 -6.19 -7.32
CA THR A 131 1.21 -7.63 -7.65
C THR A 131 2.37 -8.01 -8.54
N ALA A 132 2.75 -7.16 -9.48
CA ALA A 132 3.81 -7.43 -10.46
C ALA A 132 4.74 -6.23 -10.67
N GLY A 133 4.59 -5.15 -9.89
CA GLY A 133 5.42 -3.95 -10.00
C GLY A 133 5.18 -3.09 -11.26
N THR A 134 4.18 -3.40 -12.08
CA THR A 134 3.91 -2.67 -13.35
C THR A 134 3.68 -1.18 -13.12
N SER A 135 2.96 -0.81 -12.05
CA SER A 135 2.74 0.60 -11.70
C SER A 135 4.07 1.34 -11.44
N ILE A 136 5.03 0.69 -10.81
CA ILE A 136 6.35 1.26 -10.54
C ILE A 136 7.17 1.37 -11.83
N GLU A 137 7.08 0.39 -12.73
CA GLU A 137 7.73 0.44 -14.05
C GLU A 137 7.23 1.64 -14.88
N GLU A 138 5.94 1.96 -14.81
CA GLU A 138 5.36 3.13 -15.48
C GLU A 138 5.70 4.46 -14.76
N THR A 139 5.78 4.44 -13.43
CA THR A 139 5.91 5.64 -12.59
C THR A 139 7.34 6.17 -12.52
N LEU A 140 8.33 5.28 -12.35
CA LEU A 140 9.72 5.68 -12.18
C LEU A 140 10.27 6.53 -13.33
N PRO A 141 10.02 6.23 -14.62
CA PRO A 141 10.44 7.10 -15.72
C PRO A 141 9.84 8.49 -15.64
N ILE A 142 8.58 8.63 -15.20
CA ILE A 142 7.91 9.92 -15.06
C ILE A 142 8.60 10.77 -13.98
N ILE A 143 8.91 10.18 -12.83
CA ILE A 143 9.61 10.85 -11.72
C ILE A 143 11.03 11.23 -12.16
N LYS A 144 11.78 10.29 -12.73
CA LYS A 144 13.18 10.52 -13.17
C LYS A 144 13.31 11.53 -14.31
N ALA A 145 12.27 11.71 -15.12
CA ALA A 145 12.24 12.74 -16.16
C ALA A 145 12.17 14.18 -15.60
N GLN A 146 11.90 14.36 -14.31
CA GLN A 146 11.82 15.68 -13.68
C GLN A 146 13.19 16.24 -13.28
N GLY A 147 14.23 15.41 -13.23
CA GLY A 147 15.59 15.83 -12.85
C GLY A 147 16.36 14.70 -12.16
N ASN A 148 17.44 15.05 -11.50
CA ASN A 148 18.22 14.13 -10.66
C ASN A 148 17.50 13.91 -9.33
N VAL A 149 16.45 13.09 -9.36
CA VAL A 149 15.57 12.82 -8.22
C VAL A 149 16.01 11.57 -7.48
N ASP A 150 16.04 11.63 -6.14
CA ASP A 150 16.34 10.49 -5.29
C ASP A 150 15.02 9.80 -4.85
N VAL A 151 14.77 8.60 -5.35
CA VAL A 151 13.60 7.80 -4.95
C VAL A 151 13.99 6.96 -3.75
N LEU A 152 13.52 7.34 -2.56
CA LEU A 152 13.83 6.66 -1.30
C LEU A 152 13.15 5.31 -1.17
N GLY A 153 11.94 5.18 -1.74
CA GLY A 153 11.22 3.92 -1.71
C GLY A 153 9.75 3.97 -2.05
N LEU A 154 9.12 2.81 -1.80
CA LEU A 154 7.71 2.55 -2.05
C LEU A 154 7.02 2.11 -0.77
N VAL A 155 5.85 2.69 -0.46
CA VAL A 155 4.93 2.21 0.56
C VAL A 155 3.62 1.76 -0.08
N VAL A 156 3.15 0.57 0.27
CA VAL A 156 1.84 0.04 -0.17
C VAL A 156 0.91 -0.16 1.02
N SER A 157 -0.41 -0.29 0.78
CA SER A 157 -1.36 -0.61 1.85
C SER A 157 -1.10 -2.00 2.42
N VAL A 158 -0.99 -2.97 1.53
CA VAL A 158 -0.95 -4.39 1.89
C VAL A 158 0.06 -5.12 1.02
N ASP A 159 1.00 -5.84 1.64
CA ASP A 159 1.75 -6.90 0.98
C ASP A 159 1.06 -8.25 1.25
N ARG A 160 0.61 -8.91 0.18
CA ARG A 160 -0.02 -10.23 0.30
C ARG A 160 0.98 -11.35 0.60
N CYS A 161 2.28 -11.07 0.57
CA CYS A 161 3.37 -12.03 0.77
C CYS A 161 3.22 -13.30 -0.10
N GLU A 162 2.67 -13.14 -1.28
CA GLU A 162 2.54 -14.20 -2.28
C GLU A 162 3.72 -14.13 -3.25
N ARG A 163 4.13 -15.30 -3.73
CA ARG A 163 5.12 -15.38 -4.81
C ARG A 163 4.59 -14.68 -6.05
N GLY A 164 5.42 -13.81 -6.62
CA GLY A 164 5.17 -13.13 -7.88
C GLY A 164 5.37 -14.06 -9.09
N LYS A 165 6.14 -13.62 -10.06
CA LYS A 165 6.58 -14.47 -11.19
C LYS A 165 7.68 -15.46 -10.81
N GLY A 166 8.45 -15.13 -9.75
CA GLY A 166 9.50 -15.96 -9.16
C GLY A 166 9.11 -16.53 -7.79
N GLU A 167 10.11 -16.73 -6.93
CA GLU A 167 9.93 -17.26 -5.57
C GLU A 167 9.75 -16.16 -4.51
N LYS A 168 10.03 -14.90 -4.89
CA LYS A 168 9.99 -13.72 -4.01
C LYS A 168 8.65 -13.00 -4.11
N SER A 169 8.36 -12.15 -3.10
CA SER A 169 7.23 -11.24 -3.16
C SER A 169 7.48 -10.10 -4.16
N ALA A 170 6.39 -9.49 -4.65
CA ALA A 170 6.50 -8.34 -5.55
C ALA A 170 7.31 -7.18 -4.94
N LEU A 171 7.17 -6.93 -3.64
CA LEU A 171 7.95 -5.88 -2.95
C LEU A 171 9.44 -6.21 -2.90
N THR A 172 9.79 -7.47 -2.63
CA THR A 172 11.19 -7.91 -2.64
C THR A 172 11.79 -7.79 -4.04
N GLU A 173 11.06 -8.22 -5.09
CA GLU A 173 11.51 -8.09 -6.48
C GLU A 173 11.72 -6.62 -6.89
N ILE A 174 10.81 -5.71 -6.49
CA ILE A 174 10.93 -4.27 -6.72
C ILE A 174 12.16 -3.70 -6.00
N GLN A 175 12.36 -4.04 -4.72
CA GLN A 175 13.50 -3.56 -3.94
C GLN A 175 14.82 -3.99 -4.57
N GLU A 176 14.95 -5.23 -4.99
CA GLU A 176 16.17 -5.74 -5.63
C GLU A 176 16.41 -5.13 -7.01
N LYS A 177 15.33 -4.95 -7.80
CA LYS A 177 15.42 -4.41 -9.16
C LYS A 177 15.82 -2.94 -9.18
N TYR A 178 15.31 -2.14 -8.25
CA TYR A 178 15.46 -0.67 -8.27
C TYR A 178 16.37 -0.13 -7.18
N GLY A 179 16.78 -0.93 -6.20
CA GLY A 179 17.73 -0.55 -5.16
C GLY A 179 17.20 0.38 -4.06
N PHE A 180 15.89 0.65 -4.01
CA PHE A 180 15.26 1.46 -2.99
C PHE A 180 14.43 0.64 -2.00
N LYS A 181 14.16 1.19 -0.82
CA LYS A 181 13.36 0.49 0.22
C LYS A 181 11.92 0.26 -0.23
N THR A 182 11.37 -0.90 0.10
CA THR A 182 9.93 -1.16 -0.04
C THR A 182 9.33 -1.52 1.31
N THR A 183 8.13 -1.02 1.59
CA THR A 183 7.39 -1.36 2.80
C THR A 183 5.89 -1.40 2.52
N ALA A 184 5.14 -2.05 3.40
CA ALA A 184 3.69 -1.94 3.42
C ALA A 184 3.27 -1.20 4.69
N THR A 185 2.10 -0.56 4.68
CA THR A 185 1.44 -0.03 5.90
C THR A 185 1.35 -1.15 6.94
N PHE A 186 1.31 -2.35 6.44
CA PHE A 186 1.41 -3.59 7.16
C PHE A 186 2.59 -4.42 6.62
N PRO A 187 3.84 -4.22 7.13
CA PRO A 187 5.01 -4.98 6.69
C PRO A 187 4.97 -6.40 7.25
N TRP A 188 5.37 -7.37 6.43
CA TRP A 188 5.63 -8.78 6.75
C TRP A 188 4.42 -9.64 7.09
N ALA A 189 4.10 -10.56 6.18
CA ALA A 189 3.15 -11.65 6.40
C ALA A 189 1.76 -11.22 6.87
N LEU A 190 1.15 -10.23 6.15
CA LEU A 190 -0.19 -9.72 6.48
C LEU A 190 -1.12 -10.81 7.01
N MET A 191 -1.22 -11.95 6.31
CA MET A 191 -2.16 -13.00 6.75
C MET A 191 -1.69 -13.74 7.99
N LYS A 192 -0.38 -13.86 8.24
CA LYS A 192 0.11 -14.46 9.50
C LYS A 192 -0.30 -13.58 10.69
N GLU A 193 -0.08 -12.28 10.61
CA GLU A 193 -0.47 -11.34 11.67
C GLU A 193 -1.98 -11.18 11.78
N VAL A 194 -2.70 -11.23 10.65
CA VAL A 194 -4.19 -11.24 10.64
C VAL A 194 -4.72 -12.48 11.33
N VAL A 195 -4.20 -13.66 11.01
CA VAL A 195 -4.55 -14.92 11.67
C VAL A 195 -4.20 -14.85 13.17
N GLU A 196 -2.99 -14.40 13.50
CA GLU A 196 -2.54 -14.25 14.89
C GLU A 196 -3.46 -13.32 15.71
N HIS A 197 -4.02 -12.29 15.07
CA HIS A 197 -4.91 -11.33 15.72
C HIS A 197 -6.36 -11.77 15.80
N LEU A 198 -6.90 -12.43 14.76
CA LEU A 198 -8.34 -12.73 14.61
C LEU A 198 -8.71 -14.20 14.78
N TYR A 199 -7.74 -15.12 14.84
CA TYR A 199 -8.01 -16.55 14.97
C TYR A 199 -8.65 -16.87 16.32
N ASN A 200 -9.81 -17.56 16.26
CA ASN A 200 -10.65 -17.92 17.39
C ASN A 200 -10.97 -16.75 18.35
N ARG A 201 -10.87 -15.52 17.82
CA ARG A 201 -11.23 -14.31 18.56
C ARG A 201 -12.59 -13.80 18.08
N GLU A 202 -13.46 -13.51 19.03
CA GLU A 202 -14.69 -12.82 18.75
C GLU A 202 -14.42 -11.34 18.45
N TYR A 203 -14.82 -10.91 17.25
CA TYR A 203 -14.79 -9.51 16.83
C TYR A 203 -16.18 -9.09 16.40
N LYS A 204 -16.77 -8.10 17.09
CA LYS A 204 -18.13 -7.60 16.85
C LYS A 204 -19.19 -8.72 16.82
N GLY A 205 -19.11 -9.66 17.77
CA GLY A 205 -20.09 -10.74 17.94
C GLY A 205 -19.91 -11.92 16.98
N LYS A 206 -18.76 -12.01 16.29
CA LYS A 206 -18.48 -13.12 15.36
C LYS A 206 -17.02 -13.56 15.49
N VAL A 207 -16.77 -14.85 15.41
CA VAL A 207 -15.44 -15.39 15.16
C VAL A 207 -15.14 -15.17 13.66
N VAL A 208 -14.14 -14.32 13.37
CA VAL A 208 -13.81 -13.93 11.99
C VAL A 208 -13.00 -15.02 11.30
N ILE A 209 -12.06 -15.64 12.00
CA ILE A 209 -11.23 -16.75 11.52
C ILE A 209 -11.41 -17.92 12.49
N ASP A 210 -12.11 -18.94 12.05
CA ASP A 210 -12.26 -20.22 12.73
C ASP A 210 -11.18 -21.23 12.27
N ASP A 211 -11.23 -22.46 12.80
CA ASP A 211 -10.28 -23.53 12.47
C ASP A 211 -10.32 -23.89 10.97
N THR A 212 -11.50 -23.91 10.36
CA THR A 212 -11.67 -24.25 8.94
C THR A 212 -11.02 -23.21 8.05
N LEU A 213 -11.29 -21.93 8.32
CA LEU A 213 -10.72 -20.83 7.55
C LEU A 213 -9.21 -20.71 7.77
N LYS A 214 -8.73 -20.93 9.02
CA LYS A 214 -7.30 -20.97 9.30
C LYS A 214 -6.59 -22.04 8.48
N ALA A 215 -7.12 -23.27 8.47
CA ALA A 215 -6.56 -24.36 7.68
C ALA A 215 -6.51 -24.04 6.18
N ALA A 216 -7.55 -23.38 5.65
CA ALA A 216 -7.58 -22.94 4.25
C ALA A 216 -6.53 -21.88 3.96
N ILE A 217 -6.30 -20.92 4.88
CA ILE A 217 -5.26 -19.89 4.77
C ILE A 217 -3.87 -20.53 4.82
N ASP A 218 -3.63 -21.45 5.75
CA ASP A 218 -2.35 -22.13 5.88
C ASP A 218 -2.01 -22.92 4.61
N ALA A 219 -2.96 -23.71 4.08
CA ALA A 219 -2.79 -24.47 2.83
C ALA A 219 -2.55 -23.54 1.62
N TYR A 220 -3.22 -22.39 1.58
CA TYR A 220 -3.00 -21.39 0.54
C TYR A 220 -1.57 -20.86 0.56
N TYR A 221 -1.05 -20.50 1.73
CA TYR A 221 0.32 -19.97 1.87
C TYR A 221 1.40 -21.04 1.71
N GLU A 222 1.13 -22.31 2.03
CA GLU A 222 2.02 -23.41 1.70
C GLU A 222 2.22 -23.52 0.19
N GLN A 223 1.16 -23.31 -0.59
CA GLN A 223 1.18 -23.41 -2.05
C GLN A 223 1.70 -22.13 -2.72
N TYR A 224 1.32 -20.95 -2.25
CA TYR A 224 1.51 -19.67 -2.96
C TYR A 224 2.32 -18.63 -2.19
N GLY A 225 2.56 -18.83 -0.92
CA GLY A 225 3.34 -17.91 -0.08
C GLY A 225 4.82 -17.87 -0.46
N VAL A 226 5.48 -16.77 -0.16
CA VAL A 226 6.94 -16.67 -0.21
C VAL A 226 7.55 -17.61 0.83
N LYS A 227 8.66 -18.22 0.49
CA LYS A 227 9.40 -19.14 1.36
C LYS A 227 10.53 -18.43 2.08
#